data_a22f0d1276985b4b39f7afade4b1b82f
#
_entry.id   a22f0d1276985b4b39f7afade4b1b82f
#
_cell.length_a   1.000
_cell.length_b   1.000
_cell.length_c   1.000
_cell.angle_alpha   90.00
_cell.angle_beta   90.00
_cell.angle_gamma   90.00
#
_symmetry.space_group_name_H-M   'P 1'
#
loop_
_entity.id
_entity.type
_entity.pdbx_description
1 polymer ?
#
loop_
_entity_poly.entity_id
_entity_poly.type
_entity_poly.pdbx_seq_one_letter_code
_entity_poly.pdbx_strand_id
1 'polypeptide(L)'
;MVATAAASSFFPITSSPDSIDSKNKKLGNGSTNLGGIKLKPSASSGSLQVKANAQAPPKINGTTVVMTPVEGFTSEDAASSLPPRTFINQLPDWSMLLAAITTIFLAAEKQWMMLDWKPRRPDMLIDPFGIGRIVQDGLVFRQNFSIRSYEIGADRTASIETLMNHLQETAINHCKSAGLLGDGFGATPGMCKKNLIWVVTRMQVVVDRYPTWGDVVQVDTWVSASGKNGMRRDWLVSNSKTGEILTRASSVWVMMNKLTRRLSKIPEEVRGEIEPHFMNSDPVVAEDNRKLVKLDDSTAQYVRKGLTPRWSDLDVNQHVNNVKYVGWILESTPLGIVESHELCSMTLEYRRECGRDSVLQSLTAVSGVGNLGNMGEIECQHLLQLEEGSEIVRGRTQWRPKNAKSFGKMDQVPAQSA
;
A
#
# COMPACT_ATOMS: atom_id res chain seq x y z
N MET A 1 45.90 -5.15 7.92
CA MET A 1 45.33 -5.76 9.13
C MET A 1 43.99 -6.32 8.74
N VAL A 2 43.90 -7.64 8.74
CA VAL A 2 42.69 -8.38 8.30
C VAL A 2 41.77 -8.48 9.50
N ALA A 3 40.62 -7.81 9.43
CA ALA A 3 39.58 -7.97 10.45
C ALA A 3 38.74 -9.20 10.09
N THR A 4 38.94 -10.26 10.87
CA THR A 4 38.16 -11.50 10.81
C THR A 4 36.77 -11.22 11.40
N ALA A 5 35.76 -11.09 10.55
CA ALA A 5 34.37 -11.05 11.00
C ALA A 5 33.97 -12.48 11.41
N ALA A 6 33.81 -12.70 12.71
CA ALA A 6 33.24 -13.93 13.23
C ALA A 6 31.76 -14.02 12.80
N ALA A 7 31.49 -14.93 11.89
CA ALA A 7 30.12 -15.33 11.54
C ALA A 7 29.55 -16.14 12.71
N SER A 8 28.82 -15.52 13.62
CA SER A 8 28.05 -16.23 14.62
C SER A 8 26.91 -16.96 13.90
N SER A 9 26.92 -18.29 14.03
CA SER A 9 25.93 -19.21 13.51
C SER A 9 24.54 -18.88 14.07
N PHE A 10 23.63 -18.53 13.20
CA PHE A 10 22.30 -18.01 13.55
C PHE A 10 21.24 -19.06 13.88
N PHE A 11 21.56 -20.37 13.90
CA PHE A 11 20.57 -21.40 14.22
C PHE A 11 21.16 -22.55 15.03
N PRO A 12 20.57 -22.93 16.16
CA PRO A 12 20.92 -24.18 16.84
C PRO A 12 20.39 -25.36 16.04
N ILE A 13 21.23 -26.40 15.89
CA ILE A 13 20.91 -27.69 15.31
C ILE A 13 19.98 -28.41 16.30
N THR A 14 18.71 -28.62 15.95
CA THR A 14 17.88 -29.60 16.65
C THR A 14 18.19 -30.95 16.03
N SER A 15 18.84 -31.81 16.80
CA SER A 15 19.04 -33.23 16.50
C SER A 15 17.68 -33.95 16.47
N SER A 16 17.46 -34.71 15.40
CA SER A 16 16.37 -35.65 15.31
C SER A 16 16.58 -36.80 16.32
N PRO A 17 15.54 -37.31 16.98
CA PRO A 17 15.65 -38.59 17.67
C PRO A 17 15.52 -39.76 16.69
N ASP A 18 16.36 -40.76 16.93
CA ASP A 18 16.52 -41.98 16.20
C ASP A 18 15.23 -42.83 16.13
N SER A 19 15.13 -43.51 15.00
CA SER A 19 14.24 -44.65 14.74
C SER A 19 14.41 -45.78 15.78
N ILE A 20 13.34 -46.21 16.41
CA ILE A 20 13.25 -47.49 17.07
C ILE A 20 12.14 -48.33 16.41
N ASP A 21 12.57 -49.52 16.10
CA ASP A 21 12.03 -50.60 15.33
C ASP A 21 10.70 -51.22 15.88
N SER A 22 9.98 -51.77 14.96
CA SER A 22 8.75 -52.54 15.05
C SER A 22 8.72 -53.62 16.13
N LYS A 23 7.56 -53.82 16.77
CA LYS A 23 7.00 -55.16 17.01
C LYS A 23 5.47 -55.11 17.17
N ASN A 24 4.83 -55.96 16.36
CA ASN A 24 3.44 -56.38 16.39
C ASN A 24 2.91 -56.76 17.77
N LYS A 25 1.66 -56.37 18.08
CA LYS A 25 0.69 -57.28 18.74
C LYS A 25 -0.75 -56.87 18.40
N LYS A 26 -1.47 -57.82 17.82
CA LYS A 26 -2.91 -57.92 17.70
C LYS A 26 -3.57 -58.07 19.08
N LEU A 27 -4.71 -57.50 19.30
CA LEU A 27 -6.04 -58.02 19.69
C LEU A 27 -6.88 -56.97 20.39
N GLY A 28 -8.17 -56.98 20.05
CA GLY A 28 -9.20 -56.53 20.97
C GLY A 28 -10.33 -55.75 20.32
N ASN A 29 -11.38 -56.40 19.86
CA ASN A 29 -12.70 -55.89 19.52
C ASN A 29 -13.31 -55.04 20.66
N GLY A 30 -13.94 -53.93 20.30
CA GLY A 30 -14.84 -53.19 21.19
C GLY A 30 -15.72 -52.27 20.37
N SER A 31 -16.86 -52.82 19.95
CA SER A 31 -17.95 -52.10 19.28
C SER A 31 -18.69 -51.20 20.25
N THR A 32 -18.82 -49.91 19.92
CA THR A 32 -19.97 -49.13 20.36
C THR A 32 -20.41 -48.18 19.24
N ASN A 33 -21.61 -48.43 18.78
CA ASN A 33 -22.41 -47.58 17.89
C ASN A 33 -22.70 -46.24 18.48
N LEU A 34 -22.55 -45.16 17.70
CA LEU A 34 -23.39 -43.97 17.84
C LEU A 34 -23.47 -43.22 16.49
N GLY A 35 -24.66 -43.25 15.95
CA GLY A 35 -25.41 -42.23 15.25
C GLY A 35 -24.77 -41.56 14.02
N GLY A 36 -24.92 -42.16 12.83
CA GLY A 36 -24.68 -41.47 11.58
C GLY A 36 -25.80 -40.49 11.24
N ILE A 37 -25.42 -39.23 11.03
CA ILE A 37 -26.27 -38.24 10.33
C ILE A 37 -25.80 -38.18 8.90
N LYS A 38 -26.60 -38.78 8.00
CA LYS A 38 -26.45 -38.62 6.54
C LYS A 38 -26.95 -37.25 6.13
N LEU A 39 -26.10 -36.38 5.66
CA LEU A 39 -26.48 -35.20 4.87
C LEU A 39 -26.47 -35.59 3.37
N LYS A 40 -27.64 -35.55 2.77
CA LYS A 40 -27.83 -35.65 1.31
C LYS A 40 -27.35 -34.33 0.66
N PRO A 41 -26.73 -34.38 -0.51
CA PRO A 41 -26.51 -33.17 -1.33
C PRO A 41 -27.83 -32.86 -2.08
N SER A 42 -28.43 -31.72 -1.84
CA SER A 42 -29.45 -31.15 -2.71
C SER A 42 -28.80 -30.22 -3.69
N ALA A 43 -28.78 -30.60 -4.95
CA ALA A 43 -28.53 -29.71 -6.07
C ALA A 43 -29.77 -28.81 -6.26
N SER A 44 -29.63 -27.53 -6.20
CA SER A 44 -30.55 -26.59 -6.81
C SER A 44 -29.76 -25.46 -7.50
N SER A 45 -29.67 -25.60 -8.81
CA SER A 45 -29.28 -24.54 -9.74
C SER A 45 -30.41 -23.48 -9.76
N GLY A 46 -30.18 -22.36 -9.09
CA GLY A 46 -31.01 -21.18 -9.19
C GLY A 46 -30.34 -20.14 -10.07
N SER A 47 -30.67 -20.10 -11.35
CA SER A 47 -30.34 -19.00 -12.24
C SER A 47 -31.18 -17.78 -11.87
N LEU A 48 -30.56 -16.75 -11.36
CA LEU A 48 -31.18 -15.42 -11.20
C LEU A 48 -31.23 -14.74 -12.58
N GLN A 49 -32.36 -14.83 -13.25
CA GLN A 49 -32.68 -13.98 -14.39
C GLN A 49 -33.08 -12.60 -13.87
N VAL A 50 -32.21 -11.61 -14.10
CA VAL A 50 -32.57 -10.21 -13.97
C VAL A 50 -33.40 -9.82 -15.19
N LYS A 51 -34.72 -9.65 -15.01
CA LYS A 51 -35.59 -9.02 -16.01
C LYS A 51 -35.30 -7.53 -16.05
N ALA A 52 -34.65 -7.07 -17.09
CA ALA A 52 -34.60 -5.66 -17.43
C ALA A 52 -35.99 -5.21 -17.91
N ASN A 53 -36.64 -4.39 -17.13
CA ASN A 53 -37.87 -3.68 -17.55
C ASN A 53 -37.45 -2.47 -18.39
N ALA A 54 -37.50 -2.62 -19.71
CA ALA A 54 -37.38 -1.52 -20.64
C ALA A 54 -38.74 -0.83 -20.71
N GLN A 55 -38.91 0.33 -20.11
CA GLN A 55 -40.03 1.22 -20.34
C GLN A 55 -39.83 1.92 -21.68
N ALA A 56 -40.81 1.72 -22.57
CA ALA A 56 -40.90 2.41 -23.85
C ALA A 56 -41.24 3.91 -23.66
N PRO A 57 -40.73 4.81 -24.50
CA PRO A 57 -41.06 6.22 -24.42
C PRO A 57 -42.51 6.50 -24.86
N PRO A 58 -43.14 7.58 -24.36
CA PRO A 58 -44.50 7.92 -24.67
C PRO A 58 -44.67 8.33 -26.15
N LYS A 59 -45.71 7.77 -26.82
CA LYS A 59 -46.12 8.16 -28.14
C LYS A 59 -46.80 9.53 -28.10
N ILE A 60 -46.27 10.48 -28.83
CA ILE A 60 -46.93 11.75 -29.13
C ILE A 60 -47.83 11.50 -30.36
N ASN A 61 -49.14 11.74 -30.19
CA ASN A 61 -50.10 11.67 -31.26
C ASN A 61 -49.86 12.81 -32.26
N GLY A 62 -49.38 12.48 -33.44
CA GLY A 62 -49.36 13.37 -34.60
C GLY A 62 -50.54 13.06 -35.51
N THR A 63 -51.48 13.99 -35.62
CA THR A 63 -52.58 13.92 -36.50
C THR A 63 -52.15 14.06 -37.97
N THR A 64 -52.28 13.01 -38.73
CA THR A 64 -52.03 13.03 -40.18
C THR A 64 -53.27 13.58 -40.88
N VAL A 65 -53.15 14.74 -41.49
CA VAL A 65 -54.14 15.26 -42.38
C VAL A 65 -53.86 14.74 -43.79
N VAL A 66 -54.76 13.90 -44.29
CA VAL A 66 -54.78 13.42 -45.67
C VAL A 66 -55.50 14.46 -46.50
N MET A 67 -54.83 15.05 -47.48
CA MET A 67 -55.47 15.82 -48.53
C MET A 67 -55.67 14.95 -49.74
N THR A 68 -56.96 14.77 -50.11
CA THR A 68 -57.40 14.24 -51.42
C THR A 68 -57.42 15.35 -52.42
N PRO A 69 -57.16 15.10 -53.72
CA PRO A 69 -57.23 16.08 -54.80
C PRO A 69 -58.66 16.22 -55.31
N VAL A 70 -59.05 17.44 -55.51
CA VAL A 70 -60.30 17.76 -56.29
C VAL A 70 -59.87 18.52 -57.53
N GLU A 71 -60.28 17.97 -58.67
CA GLU A 71 -60.18 18.55 -60.04
C GLU A 71 -61.14 19.73 -60.28
N GLY A 72 -60.61 20.69 -61.03
CA GLY A 72 -61.31 21.39 -62.12
C GLY A 72 -62.41 22.38 -61.79
N PHE A 73 -62.17 23.62 -62.19
CA PHE A 73 -63.04 24.34 -63.11
C PHE A 73 -62.32 25.64 -63.55
N THR A 74 -62.40 25.84 -64.86
CA THR A 74 -62.03 27.01 -65.64
C THR A 74 -62.98 28.17 -65.41
N SER A 75 -62.51 29.41 -65.43
CA SER A 75 -62.89 30.49 -66.33
C SER A 75 -62.31 31.86 -65.87
N GLU A 76 -61.91 32.52 -66.88
CA GLU A 76 -61.47 33.89 -67.05
C GLU A 76 -62.26 34.91 -66.24
N ASP A 77 -61.52 35.90 -65.67
CA ASP A 77 -61.74 37.31 -66.12
C ASP A 77 -60.73 38.26 -65.40
N ALA A 78 -60.48 39.30 -66.13
CA ALA A 78 -59.48 40.32 -66.13
C ALA A 78 -59.37 41.24 -64.89
N ALA A 79 -58.16 41.76 -64.80
CA ALA A 79 -57.76 43.09 -64.40
C ALA A 79 -57.74 43.50 -62.92
N SER A 80 -56.56 43.63 -62.39
CA SER A 80 -55.92 44.91 -62.08
C SER A 80 -54.64 44.67 -61.33
N SER A 81 -53.57 45.24 -61.85
CA SER A 81 -52.19 45.21 -61.35
C SER A 81 -52.04 46.00 -60.06
N LEU A 82 -51.62 45.27 -59.00
CA LEU A 82 -50.83 45.81 -57.93
C LEU A 82 -49.60 44.86 -57.70
N PRO A 83 -48.41 45.39 -57.56
CA PRO A 83 -47.22 44.56 -57.38
C PRO A 83 -47.30 43.77 -56.09
N PRO A 84 -46.83 42.53 -56.03
CA PRO A 84 -46.87 41.74 -54.84
C PRO A 84 -45.92 42.43 -53.84
N ARG A 85 -46.39 42.77 -52.64
CA ARG A 85 -45.59 43.18 -51.52
C ARG A 85 -44.80 41.95 -51.11
N THR A 86 -43.52 41.88 -51.47
CA THR A 86 -42.56 40.93 -50.89
C THR A 86 -42.38 41.31 -49.42
N PHE A 87 -42.98 40.52 -48.52
CA PHE A 87 -42.60 40.55 -47.13
C PHE A 87 -41.15 40.07 -47.04
N ILE A 88 -40.24 41.00 -46.91
CA ILE A 88 -38.90 40.65 -46.55
C ILE A 88 -38.96 40.12 -45.09
N ASN A 89 -38.76 38.82 -44.96
CA ASN A 89 -38.69 38.18 -43.64
C ASN A 89 -37.49 38.75 -42.88
N GLN A 90 -37.73 39.72 -42.03
CA GLN A 90 -36.70 40.36 -41.20
C GLN A 90 -36.34 39.52 -39.94
N LEU A 91 -36.75 38.27 -39.88
CA LEU A 91 -36.32 37.39 -38.82
C LEU A 91 -34.83 37.04 -39.04
N PRO A 92 -34.01 37.17 -38.02
CA PRO A 92 -32.61 36.75 -38.12
C PRO A 92 -32.55 35.28 -38.56
N ASP A 93 -31.63 35.02 -39.49
CA ASP A 93 -31.38 33.65 -39.92
C ASP A 93 -30.87 32.82 -38.72
N TRP A 94 -31.81 32.11 -38.09
CA TRP A 94 -31.54 31.28 -36.92
C TRP A 94 -30.47 30.23 -37.16
N SER A 95 -30.24 29.83 -38.39
CA SER A 95 -29.19 28.89 -38.75
C SER A 95 -27.83 29.52 -38.63
N MET A 96 -27.68 30.78 -39.06
CA MET A 96 -26.44 31.56 -38.86
C MET A 96 -26.19 31.88 -37.40
N LEU A 97 -27.22 32.21 -36.63
CA LEU A 97 -27.08 32.50 -35.20
C LEU A 97 -26.68 31.25 -34.42
N LEU A 98 -27.30 30.10 -34.72
CA LEU A 98 -26.92 28.79 -34.13
C LEU A 98 -25.51 28.41 -34.51
N ALA A 99 -25.08 28.60 -35.75
CA ALA A 99 -23.71 28.33 -36.20
C ALA A 99 -22.69 29.22 -35.47
N ALA A 100 -23.00 30.50 -35.27
CA ALA A 100 -22.15 31.43 -34.53
C ALA A 100 -22.05 31.05 -33.06
N ILE A 101 -23.15 30.71 -32.40
CA ILE A 101 -23.16 30.25 -31.00
C ILE A 101 -22.38 28.95 -30.87
N THR A 102 -22.56 27.99 -31.77
CA THR A 102 -21.83 26.72 -31.73
C THR A 102 -20.33 26.90 -31.93
N THR A 103 -19.93 27.81 -32.85
CA THR A 103 -18.51 28.15 -33.05
C THR A 103 -17.90 28.85 -31.84
N ILE A 104 -18.67 29.73 -31.18
CA ILE A 104 -18.20 30.38 -29.93
C ILE A 104 -18.05 29.35 -28.81
N PHE A 105 -18.98 28.42 -28.64
CA PHE A 105 -18.87 27.35 -27.65
C PHE A 105 -17.68 26.43 -27.93
N LEU A 106 -17.49 26.00 -29.16
CA LEU A 106 -16.34 25.16 -29.54
C LEU A 106 -15.01 25.92 -29.38
N ALA A 107 -14.97 27.23 -29.66
CA ALA A 107 -13.80 28.05 -29.46
C ALA A 107 -13.51 28.25 -27.95
N ALA A 108 -14.54 28.45 -27.14
CA ALA A 108 -14.42 28.57 -25.69
C ALA A 108 -13.98 27.25 -25.06
N GLU A 109 -14.53 26.11 -25.49
CA GLU A 109 -14.14 24.79 -25.03
C GLU A 109 -12.68 24.47 -25.42
N LYS A 110 -12.28 24.81 -26.64
CA LYS A 110 -10.90 24.69 -27.09
C LYS A 110 -9.95 25.61 -26.34
N GLN A 111 -10.38 26.82 -26.02
CA GLN A 111 -9.59 27.78 -25.25
C GLN A 111 -9.50 27.38 -23.78
N TRP A 112 -10.56 26.78 -23.21
CA TRP A 112 -10.54 26.24 -21.85
C TRP A 112 -9.64 25.01 -21.76
N MET A 113 -9.68 24.09 -22.73
CA MET A 113 -8.74 22.98 -22.81
C MET A 113 -7.28 23.46 -22.98
N MET A 114 -7.04 24.57 -23.69
CA MET A 114 -5.70 25.17 -23.81
C MET A 114 -5.26 25.96 -22.57
N LEU A 115 -6.19 26.57 -21.80
CA LEU A 115 -5.87 27.26 -20.54
C LEU A 115 -5.57 26.26 -19.40
N ASP A 116 -6.17 25.08 -19.44
CA ASP A 116 -5.88 24.00 -18.47
C ASP A 116 -4.64 23.18 -18.86
N TRP A 117 -4.11 23.42 -20.06
CA TRP A 117 -2.84 22.87 -20.51
C TRP A 117 -1.68 23.78 -20.11
N LYS A 118 -1.49 24.02 -18.82
CA LYS A 118 -0.13 24.19 -18.31
C LYS A 118 0.58 22.88 -18.62
N PRO A 119 1.80 22.91 -19.23
CA PRO A 119 2.57 21.69 -19.38
C PRO A 119 2.81 21.14 -17.97
N ARG A 120 1.94 20.22 -17.54
CA ARG A 120 2.17 19.44 -16.34
C ARG A 120 3.47 18.74 -16.64
N ARG A 121 4.49 18.98 -15.80
CA ARG A 121 5.74 18.23 -15.92
C ARG A 121 5.34 16.77 -16.12
N PRO A 122 5.98 16.02 -17.04
CA PRO A 122 5.63 14.61 -17.27
C PRO A 122 5.59 13.78 -15.99
N ASP A 123 6.37 14.17 -14.99
CA ASP A 123 6.47 13.61 -13.65
C ASP A 123 5.25 13.92 -12.75
N MET A 124 4.41 14.87 -13.10
CA MET A 124 3.19 15.24 -12.36
C MET A 124 1.93 14.58 -12.94
N LEU A 125 2.04 13.59 -13.81
CA LEU A 125 0.90 12.75 -14.15
C LEU A 125 0.43 12.05 -12.88
N ILE A 126 -0.70 12.53 -12.34
CA ILE A 126 -1.38 11.90 -11.22
C ILE A 126 -1.62 10.45 -11.64
N ASP A 127 -1.25 9.50 -10.78
CA ASP A 127 -1.60 8.10 -10.92
C ASP A 127 -3.06 7.92 -10.46
N PRO A 128 -4.06 8.08 -11.35
CA PRO A 128 -5.48 8.17 -10.95
C PRO A 128 -6.00 6.84 -10.42
N PHE A 129 -5.31 5.74 -10.72
CA PHE A 129 -5.69 4.40 -10.30
C PHE A 129 -4.82 3.85 -9.16
N GLY A 130 -3.80 4.60 -8.73
CA GLY A 130 -2.85 4.13 -7.70
C GLY A 130 -2.05 2.88 -8.12
N ILE A 131 -1.91 2.63 -9.42
CA ILE A 131 -1.20 1.45 -9.95
C ILE A 131 0.30 1.65 -9.88
N GLY A 132 0.75 2.91 -10.00
CA GLY A 132 2.16 3.26 -10.09
C GLY A 132 2.76 3.05 -11.47
N ARG A 133 4.00 3.51 -11.61
CA ARG A 133 4.76 3.42 -12.86
C ARG A 133 6.27 3.48 -12.61
N ILE A 134 7.03 2.94 -13.53
CA ILE A 134 8.48 3.08 -13.56
C ILE A 134 8.82 4.46 -14.17
N VAL A 135 9.75 5.17 -13.54
CA VAL A 135 10.27 6.48 -13.93
C VAL A 135 11.80 6.49 -13.83
N GLN A 136 12.45 7.62 -14.17
CA GLN A 136 13.91 7.81 -14.08
C GLN A 136 14.70 6.66 -14.71
N ASP A 137 14.66 6.61 -16.03
CA ASP A 137 15.41 5.65 -16.87
C ASP A 137 15.16 4.17 -16.52
N GLY A 138 14.00 3.87 -15.97
CA GLY A 138 13.61 2.49 -15.65
C GLY A 138 14.00 2.01 -14.25
N LEU A 139 14.61 2.84 -13.40
CA LEU A 139 15.21 2.44 -12.13
C LEU A 139 14.35 2.77 -10.90
N VAL A 140 13.49 3.76 -10.98
CA VAL A 140 12.63 4.19 -9.87
C VAL A 140 11.18 3.84 -10.17
N PHE A 141 10.50 3.24 -9.22
CA PHE A 141 9.06 3.03 -9.29
C PHE A 141 8.34 4.06 -8.41
N ARG A 142 7.33 4.70 -8.96
CA ARG A 142 6.53 5.77 -8.32
C ARG A 142 5.08 5.35 -8.24
N GLN A 143 4.47 5.47 -7.05
CA GLN A 143 3.07 5.17 -6.80
C GLN A 143 2.46 6.17 -5.84
N ASN A 144 1.19 6.54 -6.05
CA ASN A 144 0.45 7.44 -5.18
C ASN A 144 -0.53 6.67 -4.31
N PHE A 145 -0.67 7.11 -3.05
CA PHE A 145 -1.64 6.58 -2.09
C PHE A 145 -2.44 7.73 -1.47
N SER A 146 -3.75 7.59 -1.43
CA SER A 146 -4.60 8.47 -0.62
C SER A 146 -4.68 7.92 0.79
N ILE A 147 -4.42 8.74 1.80
CA ILE A 147 -4.57 8.34 3.21
C ILE A 147 -6.06 8.22 3.54
N ARG A 148 -6.47 7.02 3.88
CA ARG A 148 -7.87 6.65 4.12
C ARG A 148 -8.24 6.80 5.59
N SER A 149 -9.54 6.88 5.90
CA SER A 149 -10.02 7.07 7.27
C SER A 149 -9.64 5.94 8.23
N TYR A 150 -9.47 4.72 7.74
CA TYR A 150 -9.07 3.55 8.54
C TYR A 150 -7.55 3.38 8.66
N GLU A 151 -6.77 4.24 8.04
CA GLU A 151 -5.30 4.25 8.06
C GLU A 151 -4.73 5.26 9.08
N ILE A 152 -5.60 6.06 9.71
CA ILE A 152 -5.22 7.04 10.72
C ILE A 152 -5.49 6.53 12.13
N GLY A 153 -4.64 6.94 13.07
CA GLY A 153 -4.78 6.65 14.49
C GLY A 153 -5.59 7.70 15.27
N ALA A 154 -5.54 7.60 16.60
CA ALA A 154 -6.22 8.51 17.52
C ALA A 154 -5.72 9.97 17.41
N ASP A 155 -4.49 10.17 16.98
CA ASP A 155 -3.86 11.46 16.73
C ASP A 155 -4.24 12.06 15.35
N ARG A 156 -5.14 11.40 14.60
CA ARG A 156 -5.63 11.77 13.26
C ARG A 156 -4.57 11.77 12.16
N THR A 157 -3.42 11.19 12.41
CA THR A 157 -2.36 10.99 11.44
C THR A 157 -2.26 9.53 11.02
N ALA A 158 -1.67 9.25 9.85
CA ALA A 158 -1.41 7.88 9.41
C ALA A 158 -0.55 7.15 10.44
N SER A 159 -0.86 5.90 10.74
CA SER A 159 -0.02 5.09 11.62
C SER A 159 1.30 4.72 10.96
N ILE A 160 2.31 4.41 11.76
CA ILE A 160 3.59 3.92 11.21
C ILE A 160 3.39 2.61 10.43
N GLU A 161 2.47 1.74 10.86
CA GLU A 161 2.13 0.52 10.14
C GLU A 161 1.50 0.82 8.77
N THR A 162 0.67 1.86 8.66
CA THR A 162 0.15 2.33 7.37
C THR A 162 1.28 2.73 6.43
N LEU A 163 2.22 3.55 6.90
CA LEU A 163 3.38 3.94 6.09
C LEU A 163 4.18 2.71 5.64
N MET A 164 4.46 1.78 6.55
CA MET A 164 5.17 0.54 6.24
C MET A 164 4.42 -0.33 5.22
N ASN A 165 3.09 -0.40 5.30
CA ASN A 165 2.26 -1.10 4.32
C ASN A 165 2.36 -0.46 2.93
N HIS A 166 2.35 0.87 2.83
CA HIS A 166 2.54 1.57 1.56
C HIS A 166 3.94 1.29 0.97
N LEU A 167 5.00 1.25 1.81
CA LEU A 167 6.34 0.88 1.37
C LEU A 167 6.39 -0.55 0.82
N GLN A 168 5.77 -1.50 1.53
CA GLN A 168 5.70 -2.90 1.10
C GLN A 168 4.93 -3.06 -0.22
N GLU A 169 3.75 -2.44 -0.33
CA GLU A 169 2.93 -2.47 -1.55
C GLU A 169 3.68 -1.90 -2.74
N THR A 170 4.34 -0.75 -2.57
CA THR A 170 5.13 -0.12 -3.62
C THR A 170 6.29 -1.02 -4.07
N ALA A 171 6.93 -1.74 -3.13
CA ALA A 171 8.02 -2.66 -3.44
C ALA A 171 7.54 -3.84 -4.32
N ILE A 172 6.40 -4.43 -4.01
CA ILE A 172 5.82 -5.55 -4.79
C ILE A 172 5.37 -5.06 -6.16
N ASN A 173 4.72 -3.89 -6.24
CA ASN A 173 4.29 -3.31 -7.51
C ASN A 173 5.47 -2.91 -8.39
N HIS A 174 6.61 -2.49 -7.80
CA HIS A 174 7.87 -2.30 -8.54
C HIS A 174 8.34 -3.61 -9.17
N CYS A 175 8.44 -4.70 -8.40
CA CYS A 175 8.84 -6.00 -8.93
C CYS A 175 7.89 -6.48 -10.04
N LYS A 176 6.58 -6.26 -9.88
CA LYS A 176 5.57 -6.58 -10.89
C LYS A 176 5.79 -5.78 -12.18
N SER A 177 5.98 -4.47 -12.08
CA SER A 177 6.17 -3.58 -13.23
C SER A 177 7.51 -3.81 -13.93
N ALA A 178 8.52 -4.29 -13.22
CA ALA A 178 9.81 -4.67 -13.76
C ALA A 178 9.83 -6.10 -14.36
N GLY A 179 8.72 -6.84 -14.33
CA GLY A 179 8.65 -8.21 -14.85
C GLY A 179 9.38 -9.25 -14.00
N LEU A 180 9.68 -8.94 -12.75
CA LEU A 180 10.48 -9.77 -11.83
C LEU A 180 9.66 -10.73 -10.97
N LEU A 181 8.34 -10.85 -11.18
CA LEU A 181 7.49 -11.74 -10.39
C LEU A 181 7.42 -13.14 -11.01
N GLY A 182 8.13 -14.09 -10.42
CA GLY A 182 8.04 -15.51 -10.77
C GLY A 182 6.92 -16.26 -10.06
N ASP A 183 6.63 -15.87 -8.80
CA ASP A 183 5.61 -16.49 -7.94
C ASP A 183 4.45 -15.55 -7.58
N GLY A 184 4.48 -14.32 -8.09
CA GLY A 184 3.48 -13.29 -7.79
C GLY A 184 3.80 -12.43 -6.56
N PHE A 185 4.81 -12.77 -5.73
CA PHE A 185 5.10 -12.06 -4.47
C PHE A 185 6.58 -11.71 -4.23
N GLY A 186 7.31 -11.38 -5.29
CA GLY A 186 8.65 -10.80 -5.17
C GLY A 186 9.80 -11.77 -5.36
N ALA A 187 9.57 -13.05 -5.60
CA ALA A 187 10.60 -13.97 -6.04
C ALA A 187 10.72 -13.94 -7.58
N THR A 188 11.94 -13.82 -8.09
CA THR A 188 12.21 -13.87 -9.53
C THR A 188 12.05 -15.30 -10.08
N PRO A 189 11.93 -15.49 -11.42
CA PRO A 189 11.87 -16.84 -12.01
C PRO A 189 13.05 -17.73 -11.60
N GLY A 190 14.26 -17.18 -11.57
CA GLY A 190 15.46 -17.91 -11.11
C GLY A 190 15.41 -18.29 -9.62
N MET A 191 14.87 -17.39 -8.80
CA MET A 191 14.64 -17.68 -7.36
C MET A 191 13.65 -18.83 -7.17
N CYS A 192 12.53 -18.80 -7.88
CA CYS A 192 11.51 -19.86 -7.82
C CYS A 192 12.10 -21.24 -8.15
N LYS A 193 12.90 -21.34 -9.23
CA LYS A 193 13.58 -22.58 -9.62
C LYS A 193 14.53 -23.13 -8.57
N LYS A 194 15.09 -22.26 -7.73
CA LYS A 194 16.09 -22.60 -6.68
C LYS A 194 15.50 -22.62 -5.27
N ASN A 195 14.17 -22.49 -5.12
CA ASN A 195 13.49 -22.35 -3.82
C ASN A 195 14.09 -21.24 -2.95
N LEU A 196 14.36 -20.08 -3.54
CA LEU A 196 14.90 -18.90 -2.86
C LEU A 196 13.82 -17.86 -2.63
N ILE A 197 13.91 -17.16 -1.48
CA ILE A 197 13.07 -16.03 -1.13
C ILE A 197 13.95 -14.88 -0.63
N TRP A 198 13.46 -13.65 -0.74
CA TRP A 198 14.02 -12.50 -0.08
C TRP A 198 13.55 -12.44 1.38
N VAL A 199 14.48 -12.18 2.29
CA VAL A 199 14.18 -11.90 3.68
C VAL A 199 14.81 -10.57 4.10
N VAL A 200 14.03 -9.73 4.76
CA VAL A 200 14.52 -8.47 5.32
C VAL A 200 15.36 -8.77 6.56
N THR A 201 16.53 -8.14 6.66
CA THR A 201 17.41 -8.25 7.83
C THR A 201 17.45 -6.97 8.64
N ARG A 202 17.29 -5.83 7.98
CA ARG A 202 17.29 -4.51 8.61
C ARG A 202 16.31 -3.59 7.92
N MET A 203 15.64 -2.75 8.72
CA MET A 203 14.77 -1.68 8.26
C MET A 203 15.06 -0.42 9.06
N GLN A 204 15.23 0.71 8.37
CA GLN A 204 15.39 2.03 8.96
C GLN A 204 14.36 2.98 8.36
N VAL A 205 13.67 3.70 9.21
CA VAL A 205 12.64 4.67 8.81
C VAL A 205 12.86 5.96 9.57
N VAL A 206 12.78 7.09 8.87
CA VAL A 206 12.77 8.44 9.44
C VAL A 206 11.50 9.13 8.97
N VAL A 207 10.69 9.59 9.91
CA VAL A 207 9.44 10.30 9.63
C VAL A 207 9.62 11.77 9.98
N ASP A 208 9.67 12.60 8.95
CA ASP A 208 9.77 14.06 9.12
C ASP A 208 8.39 14.64 9.51
N ARG A 209 7.32 14.14 8.88
CA ARG A 209 5.92 14.50 9.18
C ARG A 209 4.96 13.38 8.79
N TYR A 210 4.01 13.10 9.64
CA TYR A 210 2.94 12.15 9.34
C TYR A 210 1.85 12.80 8.46
N PRO A 211 1.41 12.12 7.38
CA PRO A 211 0.27 12.57 6.60
C PRO A 211 -1.03 12.37 7.36
N THR A 212 -2.05 13.15 6.99
CA THR A 212 -3.39 13.11 7.58
C THR A 212 -4.42 12.52 6.61
N TRP A 213 -5.61 12.25 7.11
CA TRP A 213 -6.71 11.79 6.26
C TRP A 213 -6.97 12.75 5.10
N GLY A 214 -7.09 12.18 3.90
CA GLY A 214 -7.32 12.91 2.66
C GLY A 214 -6.06 13.45 1.98
N ASP A 215 -4.89 13.37 2.65
CA ASP A 215 -3.63 13.63 1.97
C ASP A 215 -3.37 12.56 0.90
N VAL A 216 -2.72 12.98 -0.17
CA VAL A 216 -2.18 12.06 -1.18
C VAL A 216 -0.67 12.09 -1.07
N VAL A 217 -0.09 10.93 -0.82
CA VAL A 217 1.36 10.74 -0.74
C VAL A 217 1.87 10.06 -2.00
N GLN A 218 3.02 10.50 -2.49
CA GLN A 218 3.79 9.87 -3.54
C GLN A 218 4.91 9.08 -2.90
N VAL A 219 5.00 7.81 -3.24
CA VAL A 219 6.06 6.90 -2.79
C VAL A 219 6.93 6.55 -3.98
N ASP A 220 8.19 6.93 -3.92
CA ASP A 220 9.23 6.52 -4.84
C ASP A 220 10.08 5.42 -4.22
N THR A 221 10.41 4.37 -4.97
CA THR A 221 11.27 3.28 -4.50
C THR A 221 12.22 2.81 -5.57
N TRP A 222 13.42 2.44 -5.15
CA TRP A 222 14.45 1.86 -6.00
C TRP A 222 15.28 0.84 -5.23
N VAL A 223 16.08 0.07 -5.94
CA VAL A 223 16.97 -0.95 -5.37
C VAL A 223 18.42 -0.67 -5.73
N SER A 224 19.32 -1.07 -4.85
CA SER A 224 20.77 -0.96 -5.01
C SER A 224 21.45 -2.21 -4.47
N ALA A 225 22.69 -2.47 -4.87
CA ALA A 225 23.49 -3.53 -4.28
C ALA A 225 23.81 -3.21 -2.80
N SER A 226 23.80 -4.23 -1.95
CA SER A 226 24.26 -4.14 -0.55
C SER A 226 25.30 -5.22 -0.28
N GLY A 227 26.56 -4.83 -0.31
CA GLY A 227 27.67 -5.78 -0.25
C GLY A 227 27.62 -6.80 -1.39
N LYS A 228 28.21 -8.00 -1.16
CA LYS A 228 28.33 -9.03 -2.21
C LYS A 228 27.03 -9.83 -2.44
N ASN A 229 26.23 -10.03 -1.39
CA ASN A 229 25.09 -10.96 -1.41
C ASN A 229 23.80 -10.35 -0.83
N GLY A 230 23.70 -9.03 -0.77
CA GLY A 230 22.53 -8.32 -0.27
C GLY A 230 21.99 -7.35 -1.32
N MET A 231 20.77 -6.95 -1.10
CA MET A 231 20.07 -5.88 -1.85
C MET A 231 19.60 -4.85 -0.83
N ARG A 232 19.81 -3.57 -1.12
CA ARG A 232 19.20 -2.47 -0.40
C ARG A 232 18.02 -1.96 -1.22
N ARG A 233 16.93 -1.67 -0.53
CA ARG A 233 15.80 -0.95 -1.11
C ARG A 233 15.58 0.33 -0.33
N ASP A 234 15.44 1.41 -1.07
CA ASP A 234 15.19 2.74 -0.54
C ASP A 234 13.80 3.21 -0.93
N TRP A 235 13.21 4.07 -0.10
CA TRP A 235 11.94 4.73 -0.35
C TRP A 235 11.99 6.19 0.07
N LEU A 236 11.35 7.02 -0.74
CA LEU A 236 11.09 8.43 -0.46
C LEU A 236 9.59 8.66 -0.53
N VAL A 237 9.00 9.08 0.57
CA VAL A 237 7.58 9.43 0.64
C VAL A 237 7.46 10.93 0.69
N SER A 238 6.69 11.53 -0.23
CA SER A 238 6.47 12.97 -0.31
C SER A 238 4.98 13.29 -0.44
N ASN A 239 4.60 14.50 -0.02
CA ASN A 239 3.27 15.01 -0.29
C ASN A 239 3.14 15.27 -1.81
N SER A 240 2.14 14.66 -2.46
CA SER A 240 1.99 14.73 -3.92
C SER A 240 1.69 16.13 -4.45
N LYS A 241 1.16 17.03 -3.61
CA LYS A 241 0.82 18.40 -3.99
C LYS A 241 1.98 19.38 -3.78
N THR A 242 2.68 19.25 -2.65
CA THR A 242 3.71 20.21 -2.24
C THR A 242 5.12 19.75 -2.60
N GLY A 243 5.34 18.45 -2.78
CA GLY A 243 6.66 17.85 -2.94
C GLY A 243 7.45 17.75 -1.63
N GLU A 244 6.85 18.14 -0.50
CA GLU A 244 7.48 18.04 0.83
C GLU A 244 7.79 16.58 1.15
N ILE A 245 9.02 16.29 1.59
CA ILE A 245 9.42 14.97 2.04
C ILE A 245 8.77 14.70 3.40
N LEU A 246 8.08 13.58 3.52
CA LEU A 246 7.35 13.16 4.72
C LEU A 246 8.06 12.01 5.43
N THR A 247 8.61 11.06 4.67
CA THR A 247 9.25 9.86 5.22
C THR A 247 10.35 9.39 4.29
N ARG A 248 11.42 8.92 4.89
CA ARG A 248 12.56 8.24 4.23
C ARG A 248 12.73 6.87 4.85
N ALA A 249 12.99 5.86 4.03
CA ALA A 249 13.21 4.53 4.53
C ALA A 249 14.26 3.79 3.71
N SER A 250 15.03 2.93 4.38
CA SER A 250 16.01 2.03 3.77
C SER A 250 15.90 0.65 4.40
N SER A 251 15.98 -0.40 3.59
CA SER A 251 15.99 -1.77 4.08
C SER A 251 17.08 -2.61 3.42
N VAL A 252 17.57 -3.60 4.13
CA VAL A 252 18.57 -4.56 3.63
C VAL A 252 17.95 -5.94 3.58
N TRP A 253 18.10 -6.60 2.44
CA TRP A 253 17.55 -7.89 2.11
C TRP A 253 18.64 -8.87 1.75
N VAL A 254 18.46 -10.12 2.16
CA VAL A 254 19.32 -11.24 1.79
C VAL A 254 18.48 -12.41 1.28
N MET A 255 19.11 -13.34 0.59
CA MET A 255 18.42 -14.55 0.13
C MET A 255 18.44 -15.64 1.17
N MET A 256 17.34 -16.37 1.26
CA MET A 256 17.20 -17.56 2.07
C MET A 256 16.58 -18.69 1.24
N ASN A 257 17.04 -19.91 1.46
CA ASN A 257 16.39 -21.07 0.87
C ASN A 257 15.09 -21.37 1.65
N LYS A 258 13.97 -21.44 0.94
CA LYS A 258 12.61 -21.63 1.49
C LYS A 258 12.45 -22.95 2.23
N LEU A 259 13.12 -24.02 1.78
CA LEU A 259 12.99 -25.36 2.34
C LEU A 259 13.93 -25.57 3.53
N THR A 260 15.20 -25.17 3.39
CA THR A 260 16.22 -25.40 4.44
C THR A 260 16.30 -24.26 5.46
N ARG A 261 15.65 -23.13 5.22
CA ARG A 261 15.69 -21.90 6.03
C ARG A 261 17.10 -21.38 6.29
N ARG A 262 18.05 -21.68 5.41
CA ARG A 262 19.45 -21.21 5.49
C ARG A 262 19.65 -20.05 4.52
N LEU A 263 20.48 -19.09 4.94
CA LEU A 263 20.91 -18.00 4.09
C LEU A 263 21.65 -18.53 2.85
N SER A 264 21.43 -17.91 1.71
CA SER A 264 22.01 -18.25 0.42
C SER A 264 22.78 -17.07 -0.15
N LYS A 265 23.84 -17.36 -0.89
CA LYS A 265 24.43 -16.37 -1.80
C LYS A 265 23.45 -16.13 -2.94
N ILE A 266 23.55 -14.96 -3.58
CA ILE A 266 22.81 -14.66 -4.80
C ILE A 266 23.41 -15.50 -5.94
N PRO A 267 22.67 -16.46 -6.54
CA PRO A 267 23.15 -17.21 -7.71
C PRO A 267 23.34 -16.28 -8.91
N GLU A 268 24.22 -16.65 -9.82
CA GLU A 268 24.55 -15.82 -10.99
C GLU A 268 23.33 -15.58 -11.89
N GLU A 269 22.48 -16.58 -12.10
CA GLU A 269 21.23 -16.44 -12.86
C GLU A 269 20.30 -15.38 -12.24
N VAL A 270 20.14 -15.42 -10.91
CA VAL A 270 19.30 -14.46 -10.20
C VAL A 270 19.95 -13.07 -10.21
N ARG A 271 21.28 -13.01 -10.13
CA ARG A 271 22.03 -11.76 -10.24
C ARG A 271 21.76 -11.10 -11.58
N GLY A 272 21.82 -11.86 -12.67
CA GLY A 272 21.53 -11.39 -14.03
C GLY A 272 20.09 -10.86 -14.19
N GLU A 273 19.12 -11.40 -13.41
CA GLU A 273 17.74 -10.91 -13.40
C GLU A 273 17.58 -9.57 -12.68
N ILE A 274 18.30 -9.34 -11.57
CA ILE A 274 18.08 -8.18 -10.70
C ILE A 274 19.05 -7.02 -10.93
N GLU A 275 20.28 -7.29 -11.34
CA GLU A 275 21.33 -6.28 -11.50
C GLU A 275 20.97 -5.15 -12.48
N PRO A 276 20.29 -5.40 -13.62
CA PRO A 276 19.83 -4.33 -14.51
C PRO A 276 18.91 -3.28 -13.86
N HIS A 277 18.31 -3.63 -12.74
CA HIS A 277 17.39 -2.74 -11.99
C HIS A 277 18.08 -2.02 -10.82
N PHE A 278 19.38 -2.24 -10.62
CA PHE A 278 20.11 -1.61 -9.51
C PHE A 278 20.51 -0.17 -9.86
N MET A 279 20.10 0.73 -9.01
CA MET A 279 20.51 2.13 -9.04
C MET A 279 21.80 2.30 -8.23
N ASN A 280 22.79 2.97 -8.79
CA ASN A 280 23.97 3.37 -8.04
C ASN A 280 23.67 4.65 -7.26
N SER A 281 23.27 4.50 -6.00
CA SER A 281 22.91 5.62 -5.13
C SER A 281 23.35 5.35 -3.69
N ASP A 282 23.60 6.43 -2.95
CA ASP A 282 23.78 6.36 -1.50
C ASP A 282 22.44 6.02 -0.82
N PRO A 283 22.45 5.43 0.40
CA PRO A 283 21.26 5.20 1.19
C PRO A 283 20.51 6.52 1.46
N VAL A 284 19.17 6.50 1.30
CA VAL A 284 18.34 7.69 1.57
C VAL A 284 18.22 8.00 3.08
N VAL A 285 18.46 6.99 3.92
CA VAL A 285 18.61 7.12 5.37
C VAL A 285 20.05 6.84 5.72
N ALA A 286 20.69 7.74 6.47
CA ALA A 286 22.04 7.53 6.96
C ALA A 286 22.10 6.24 7.79
N GLU A 287 23.13 5.40 7.55
CA GLU A 287 23.27 4.16 8.29
C GLU A 287 23.51 4.43 9.77
N ASP A 288 22.63 3.93 10.62
CA ASP A 288 22.84 3.92 12.06
C ASP A 288 23.61 2.68 12.46
N ASN A 289 24.94 2.82 12.56
CA ASN A 289 25.86 1.73 12.89
C ASN A 289 25.89 1.39 14.39
N ARG A 290 25.11 2.07 15.23
CA ARG A 290 25.00 1.75 16.65
C ARG A 290 24.38 0.36 16.82
N LYS A 291 25.03 -0.48 17.63
CA LYS A 291 24.52 -1.82 17.94
C LYS A 291 23.18 -1.71 18.68
N LEU A 292 22.18 -2.49 18.26
CA LEU A 292 20.93 -2.62 18.99
C LEU A 292 21.14 -3.47 20.25
N VAL A 293 20.67 -2.96 21.39
CA VAL A 293 20.82 -3.61 22.69
C VAL A 293 19.94 -4.86 22.74
N LYS A 294 20.47 -5.93 23.33
CA LYS A 294 19.64 -7.07 23.72
C LYS A 294 19.03 -6.77 25.08
N LEU A 295 17.72 -6.69 25.12
CA LEU A 295 16.97 -6.60 26.38
C LEU A 295 16.71 -7.99 26.95
N ASP A 296 16.51 -8.04 28.25
CA ASP A 296 16.00 -9.19 28.99
C ASP A 296 15.01 -8.71 30.05
N ASP A 297 14.42 -9.63 30.80
CA ASP A 297 13.42 -9.30 31.83
C ASP A 297 13.96 -8.40 32.94
N SER A 298 15.30 -8.35 33.13
CA SER A 298 15.96 -7.49 34.14
C SER A 298 16.24 -6.08 33.65
N THR A 299 16.44 -5.93 32.35
CA THR A 299 16.78 -4.65 31.69
C THR A 299 15.57 -3.97 31.06
N ALA A 300 14.49 -4.71 30.80
CA ALA A 300 13.25 -4.17 30.27
C ALA A 300 12.44 -3.49 31.40
N GLN A 301 12.03 -2.24 31.16
CA GLN A 301 11.18 -1.50 32.08
C GLN A 301 9.69 -1.79 31.82
N TYR A 302 9.35 -2.15 30.60
CA TYR A 302 7.97 -2.41 30.16
C TYR A 302 7.93 -3.70 29.36
N VAL A 303 6.96 -4.56 29.73
CA VAL A 303 6.82 -5.89 29.10
C VAL A 303 5.35 -6.15 28.76
N ARG A 304 5.07 -6.53 27.52
CA ARG A 304 3.77 -7.01 27.09
C ARG A 304 3.89 -8.48 26.68
N LYS A 305 3.19 -9.37 27.38
CA LYS A 305 3.21 -10.83 27.14
C LYS A 305 1.93 -11.31 26.46
N GLY A 306 1.97 -12.51 25.91
CA GLY A 306 0.80 -13.19 25.36
C GLY A 306 0.34 -12.63 24.00
N LEU A 307 1.25 -12.03 23.22
CA LEU A 307 0.93 -11.57 21.89
C LEU A 307 0.89 -12.77 20.92
N THR A 308 -0.24 -12.97 20.26
CA THR A 308 -0.46 -14.10 19.33
C THR A 308 -0.83 -13.60 17.95
N PRO A 309 -0.24 -14.18 16.88
CA PRO A 309 -0.62 -13.85 15.52
C PRO A 309 -2.07 -14.24 15.21
N ARG A 310 -2.77 -13.37 14.50
CA ARG A 310 -4.06 -13.68 13.88
C ARG A 310 -3.82 -14.29 12.49
N TRP A 311 -4.82 -14.99 11.96
CA TRP A 311 -4.76 -15.46 10.57
C TRP A 311 -4.45 -14.32 9.57
N SER A 312 -5.04 -13.15 9.77
CA SER A 312 -4.83 -11.96 8.94
C SER A 312 -3.44 -11.30 9.07
N ASP A 313 -2.63 -11.75 10.02
CA ASP A 313 -1.27 -11.22 10.21
C ASP A 313 -0.24 -12.03 9.39
N LEU A 314 -0.64 -13.16 8.81
CA LEU A 314 0.23 -14.01 8.00
C LEU A 314 0.35 -13.49 6.57
N ASP A 315 1.54 -13.64 6.01
CA ASP A 315 1.83 -13.44 4.60
C ASP A 315 1.52 -14.70 3.77
N VAL A 316 1.74 -14.63 2.47
CA VAL A 316 1.55 -15.75 1.53
C VAL A 316 2.46 -16.96 1.81
N ASN A 317 3.55 -16.76 2.55
CA ASN A 317 4.47 -17.81 2.96
C ASN A 317 4.06 -18.47 4.29
N GLN A 318 2.90 -18.12 4.85
CA GLN A 318 2.37 -18.61 6.13
C GLN A 318 3.20 -18.18 7.35
N HIS A 319 3.98 -17.11 7.20
CA HIS A 319 4.69 -16.44 8.29
C HIS A 319 4.08 -15.08 8.58
N VAL A 320 4.32 -14.57 9.77
CA VAL A 320 3.86 -13.24 10.14
C VAL A 320 4.50 -12.19 9.23
N ASN A 321 3.67 -11.34 8.64
CA ASN A 321 4.12 -10.23 7.81
C ASN A 321 5.02 -9.29 8.62
N ASN A 322 6.14 -8.88 8.03
CA ASN A 322 7.16 -8.05 8.68
C ASN A 322 6.64 -6.72 9.24
N VAL A 323 5.60 -6.15 8.64
CA VAL A 323 4.97 -4.91 9.13
C VAL A 323 4.26 -5.13 10.47
N LYS A 324 3.70 -6.33 10.73
CA LYS A 324 3.00 -6.64 11.98
C LYS A 324 3.91 -6.60 13.21
N TYR A 325 5.17 -6.93 13.01
CA TYR A 325 6.15 -6.82 14.11
C TYR A 325 6.30 -5.39 14.63
N VAL A 326 6.08 -4.38 13.79
CA VAL A 326 6.14 -2.96 14.20
C VAL A 326 5.07 -2.67 15.25
N GLY A 327 3.81 -3.02 15.00
CA GLY A 327 2.73 -2.85 15.98
C GLY A 327 3.02 -3.58 17.29
N TRP A 328 3.49 -4.83 17.22
CA TRP A 328 3.81 -5.60 18.44
C TRP A 328 5.01 -5.07 19.22
N ILE A 329 6.01 -4.50 18.56
CA ILE A 329 7.12 -3.81 19.23
C ILE A 329 6.59 -2.60 20.00
N LEU A 330 5.63 -1.87 19.45
CA LEU A 330 5.06 -0.69 20.06
C LEU A 330 4.06 -1.00 21.20
N GLU A 331 3.56 -2.25 21.30
CA GLU A 331 2.63 -2.67 22.36
C GLU A 331 3.20 -2.56 23.79
N SER A 332 4.50 -2.59 23.97
CA SER A 332 5.17 -2.39 25.25
C SER A 332 5.67 -0.95 25.46
N THR A 333 5.46 -0.05 24.49
CA THR A 333 5.83 1.35 24.66
C THR A 333 4.89 2.02 25.66
N PRO A 334 5.41 2.78 26.66
CA PRO A 334 4.59 3.44 27.66
C PRO A 334 3.55 4.38 27.03
N LEU A 335 2.29 4.30 27.47
CA LEU A 335 1.19 5.10 26.94
C LEU A 335 1.47 6.60 26.99
N GLY A 336 2.11 7.08 28.08
CA GLY A 336 2.48 8.49 28.20
C GLY A 336 3.45 8.97 27.11
N ILE A 337 4.31 8.10 26.57
CA ILE A 337 5.17 8.42 25.44
C ILE A 337 4.31 8.51 24.16
N VAL A 338 3.47 7.52 23.91
CA VAL A 338 2.63 7.47 22.70
C VAL A 338 1.65 8.63 22.65
N GLU A 339 1.12 9.08 23.80
CA GLU A 339 0.20 10.21 23.88
C GLU A 339 0.89 11.56 23.66
N SER A 340 2.06 11.76 24.25
CA SER A 340 2.75 13.06 24.26
C SER A 340 3.79 13.23 23.13
N HIS A 341 4.26 12.14 22.53
CA HIS A 341 5.30 12.13 21.51
C HIS A 341 4.84 11.39 20.25
N GLU A 342 5.48 11.69 19.15
CA GLU A 342 5.32 10.95 17.87
C GLU A 342 6.65 10.28 17.50
N LEU A 343 6.56 9.08 16.93
CA LEU A 343 7.71 8.33 16.45
C LEU A 343 8.37 9.09 15.28
N CYS A 344 9.62 9.49 15.40
CA CYS A 344 10.34 10.18 14.32
C CYS A 344 11.44 9.33 13.67
N SER A 345 11.92 8.28 14.34
CA SER A 345 12.89 7.36 13.75
C SER A 345 12.73 5.95 14.32
N MET A 346 12.94 4.96 13.48
CA MET A 346 12.88 3.55 13.84
C MET A 346 13.98 2.77 13.10
N THR A 347 14.75 1.98 13.84
CA THR A 347 15.70 0.99 13.30
C THR A 347 15.34 -0.38 13.84
N LEU A 348 15.08 -1.34 12.92
CA LEU A 348 14.76 -2.73 13.25
C LEU A 348 15.78 -3.68 12.66
N GLU A 349 16.16 -4.70 13.43
CA GLU A 349 16.91 -5.87 12.98
C GLU A 349 16.05 -7.12 13.13
N TYR A 350 15.73 -7.73 12.01
CA TYR A 350 14.95 -8.98 11.96
C TYR A 350 15.92 -10.16 12.15
N ARG A 351 15.66 -10.97 13.17
CA ARG A 351 16.50 -12.10 13.59
C ARG A 351 15.90 -13.44 13.21
N ARG A 352 14.58 -13.55 13.35
CA ARG A 352 13.84 -14.79 13.09
C ARG A 352 12.41 -14.41 12.66
N GLU A 353 11.80 -15.27 11.91
CA GLU A 353 10.37 -15.23 11.64
C GLU A 353 9.59 -16.04 12.67
N CYS A 354 8.30 -15.77 12.80
CA CYS A 354 7.38 -16.56 13.59
C CYS A 354 6.14 -16.94 12.75
N GLY A 355 5.50 -18.03 13.15
CA GLY A 355 4.29 -18.53 12.53
C GLY A 355 3.05 -18.29 13.38
N ARG A 356 1.94 -18.85 12.94
CA ARG A 356 0.61 -18.66 13.54
C ARG A 356 0.53 -19.05 15.02
N ASP A 357 1.21 -20.16 15.38
CA ASP A 357 1.09 -20.75 16.72
C ASP A 357 2.12 -20.19 17.71
N SER A 358 2.85 -19.14 17.29
CA SER A 358 3.83 -18.48 18.12
C SER A 358 3.15 -17.62 19.19
N VAL A 359 3.71 -17.65 20.40
CA VAL A 359 3.34 -16.72 21.48
C VAL A 359 4.54 -15.82 21.75
N LEU A 360 4.32 -14.52 21.68
CA LEU A 360 5.39 -13.54 21.76
C LEU A 360 5.27 -12.65 22.98
N GLN A 361 6.39 -12.08 23.37
CA GLN A 361 6.45 -10.99 24.31
C GLN A 361 7.25 -9.82 23.74
N SER A 362 6.78 -8.61 23.98
CA SER A 362 7.42 -7.36 23.62
C SER A 362 7.99 -6.69 24.84
N LEU A 363 9.27 -6.36 24.79
CA LEU A 363 10.04 -5.73 25.86
C LEU A 363 10.50 -4.36 25.40
N THR A 364 10.35 -3.35 26.27
CA THR A 364 10.83 -1.98 26.01
C THR A 364 11.63 -1.45 27.20
N ALA A 365 12.74 -0.78 26.90
CA ALA A 365 13.51 0.02 27.85
C ALA A 365 13.64 1.45 27.30
N VAL A 366 13.35 2.45 28.12
CA VAL A 366 13.56 3.86 27.81
C VAL A 366 15.03 4.19 28.13
N SER A 367 15.82 4.54 27.11
CA SER A 367 17.27 4.66 27.23
C SER A 367 17.81 6.09 27.29
N GLY A 368 16.98 7.12 27.11
CA GLY A 368 17.43 8.50 27.21
C GLY A 368 16.30 9.51 27.10
N VAL A 369 16.35 10.50 27.96
CA VAL A 369 15.74 11.82 27.74
C VAL A 369 16.89 12.68 27.20
N GLY A 370 16.75 13.16 25.97
CA GLY A 370 17.82 13.71 25.14
C GLY A 370 18.92 14.51 25.84
N ASN A 371 20.18 14.19 25.52
CA ASN A 371 21.34 14.96 25.93
C ASN A 371 21.44 16.27 25.16
N LEU A 372 21.48 17.37 25.93
CA LEU A 372 22.08 18.70 25.66
C LEU A 372 21.75 19.46 24.34
N GLY A 373 20.75 19.10 23.58
CA GLY A 373 20.40 19.91 22.38
C GLY A 373 18.90 19.93 22.05
N ASN A 374 18.18 18.84 22.28
CA ASN A 374 16.75 18.71 22.01
C ASN A 374 16.02 18.33 23.30
N MET A 375 15.57 19.34 24.04
CA MET A 375 14.72 19.11 25.22
C MET A 375 13.42 18.41 24.79
N GLY A 376 13.29 17.13 25.16
CA GLY A 376 12.06 16.35 25.00
C GLY A 376 12.13 15.16 24.05
N GLU A 377 13.24 14.88 23.38
CA GLU A 377 13.39 13.63 22.60
C GLU A 377 13.58 12.42 23.51
N ILE A 378 12.89 11.33 23.19
CA ILE A 378 12.96 10.06 23.93
C ILE A 378 13.50 8.97 22.99
N GLU A 379 14.47 8.18 23.47
CA GLU A 379 14.90 6.97 22.78
C GLU A 379 14.47 5.73 23.56
N CYS A 380 13.87 4.77 22.84
CA CYS A 380 13.52 3.47 23.40
C CYS A 380 14.26 2.36 22.68
N GLN A 381 14.67 1.34 23.44
CA GLN A 381 15.18 0.08 22.93
C GLN A 381 14.07 -0.97 23.05
N HIS A 382 13.99 -1.87 22.06
CA HIS A 382 12.93 -2.86 21.97
C HIS A 382 13.47 -4.25 21.67
N LEU A 383 12.81 -5.26 22.20
CA LEU A 383 13.01 -6.65 21.84
C LEU A 383 11.65 -7.34 21.72
N LEU A 384 11.36 -7.88 20.55
CA LEU A 384 10.28 -8.84 20.35
C LEU A 384 10.89 -10.24 20.36
N GLN A 385 10.40 -11.12 21.21
CA GLN A 385 10.89 -12.49 21.32
C GLN A 385 9.73 -13.46 21.56
N LEU A 386 9.95 -14.74 21.26
CA LEU A 386 9.03 -15.81 21.68
C LEU A 386 9.08 -15.95 23.21
N GLU A 387 8.03 -16.50 23.82
CA GLU A 387 7.99 -16.72 25.27
C GLU A 387 9.13 -17.62 25.76
N GLU A 388 9.62 -18.53 24.92
CA GLU A 388 10.80 -19.35 25.20
C GLU A 388 12.14 -18.59 25.14
N GLY A 389 12.13 -17.29 24.83
CA GLY A 389 13.30 -16.42 24.78
C GLY A 389 14.03 -16.32 23.43
N SER A 390 13.50 -16.95 22.35
CA SER A 390 14.06 -16.80 21.01
C SER A 390 13.76 -15.40 20.45
N GLU A 391 14.81 -14.66 20.07
CA GLU A 391 14.68 -13.31 19.53
C GLU A 391 14.07 -13.31 18.13
N ILE A 392 13.08 -12.46 17.92
CA ILE A 392 12.40 -12.25 16.63
C ILE A 392 12.90 -10.94 16.01
N VAL A 393 12.76 -9.80 16.70
CA VAL A 393 13.18 -8.49 16.21
C VAL A 393 13.80 -7.70 17.36
N ARG A 394 14.92 -7.04 17.09
CA ARG A 394 15.43 -5.95 17.94
C ARG A 394 15.08 -4.62 17.31
N GLY A 395 14.77 -3.63 18.12
CA GLY A 395 14.43 -2.31 17.66
C GLY A 395 15.04 -1.20 18.50
N ARG A 396 15.20 -0.05 17.86
CA ARG A 396 15.40 1.24 18.50
C ARG A 396 14.45 2.24 17.87
N THR A 397 13.77 3.02 18.69
CA THR A 397 12.86 4.07 18.27
C THR A 397 13.23 5.38 18.90
N GLN A 398 13.07 6.46 18.16
CA GLN A 398 13.22 7.83 18.64
C GLN A 398 11.88 8.54 18.52
N TRP A 399 11.57 9.32 19.53
CA TRP A 399 10.30 10.00 19.70
C TRP A 399 10.53 11.48 19.93
N ARG A 400 9.81 12.34 19.23
CA ARG A 400 9.83 13.80 19.43
C ARG A 400 8.50 14.26 20.02
N PRO A 401 8.46 15.34 20.82
CA PRO A 401 7.21 15.89 21.34
C PRO A 401 6.23 16.21 20.20
N LYS A 402 4.95 15.85 20.38
CA LYS A 402 3.89 16.26 19.46
C LYS A 402 3.75 17.78 19.53
N ASN A 403 3.78 18.45 18.38
CA ASN A 403 3.52 19.89 18.33
C ASN A 403 2.07 20.18 18.68
N ALA A 404 1.81 21.08 19.62
CA ALA A 404 0.46 21.48 20.05
C ALA A 404 -0.43 22.00 18.88
N LYS A 405 0.15 22.33 17.75
CA LYS A 405 -0.56 22.74 16.51
C LYS A 405 -1.15 21.58 15.70
N SER A 406 -0.76 20.33 15.96
CA SER A 406 -1.33 19.17 15.28
C SER A 406 -2.71 18.77 15.83
N PHE A 407 -3.06 19.17 17.02
CA PHE A 407 -4.44 19.12 17.53
C PHE A 407 -5.20 20.30 16.93
N GLY A 408 -5.65 20.15 15.69
CA GLY A 408 -6.38 21.17 14.96
C GLY A 408 -7.50 21.75 15.81
N LYS A 409 -7.60 23.10 15.79
CA LYS A 409 -8.77 23.83 16.26
C LYS A 409 -10.02 23.07 15.84
N MET A 410 -10.74 22.53 16.84
CA MET A 410 -12.15 22.22 16.66
C MET A 410 -12.80 23.53 16.23
N ASP A 411 -13.17 23.68 14.98
CA ASP A 411 -14.09 24.68 14.53
C ASP A 411 -15.36 24.46 15.36
N GLN A 412 -15.61 25.36 16.30
CA GLN A 412 -16.86 25.41 17.03
C GLN A 412 -17.95 25.58 15.97
N VAL A 413 -18.71 24.52 15.76
CA VAL A 413 -19.99 24.61 15.04
C VAL A 413 -20.82 25.66 15.81
N PRO A 414 -21.19 26.79 15.18
CA PRO A 414 -22.02 27.77 15.87
C PRO A 414 -23.34 27.06 16.25
N ALA A 415 -23.65 27.06 17.52
CA ALA A 415 -24.95 26.62 18.02
C ALA A 415 -26.04 27.42 17.28
N GLN A 416 -26.81 26.76 16.43
CA GLN A 416 -28.03 27.33 15.90
C GLN A 416 -29.00 27.44 17.08
N SER A 417 -29.26 28.69 17.48
CA SER A 417 -30.31 29.03 18.40
C SER A 417 -31.67 28.64 17.82
N ALA A 418 -32.38 27.81 18.57
CA ALA A 418 -33.78 27.46 18.32
C ALA A 418 -34.70 28.69 18.44
#